data_e3432a2b926ae01d11ffdf0541595504
#
_entry.id   e3432a2b926ae01d11ffdf0541595504
#
_cell.length_a   1.000
_cell.length_b   1.000
_cell.length_c   1.000
_cell.angle_alpha   90.00
_cell.angle_beta   90.00
_cell.angle_gamma   90.00
#
_symmetry.space_group_name_H-M   'P 1'
#
loop_
_entity.id
_entity.type
_entity.pdbx_description
1 polymer ?
#
loop_
_entity_poly.entity_id
_entity_poly.type
_entity_poly.pdbx_seq_one_letter_code
_entity_poly.pdbx_strand_id
1 'polypeptide(L)'
;VFIGSGAGLPMFMNIPGVNYKGVLSANEFLTRINLMKAYLPDSDTPLIHPKKVAVVGGGNVAMDAARCAKRLGAEVYVVYRRGMEELPARREEVEHAEEEGIIFKTLCNPVEVLADENDDVKGIRCIRMELGEPDASGRRRPIEVPGSEFDVDVDCVIMALGTSPNPLIKSTTKGLEINKKGGIVVNEDGLTSRENVYAGGDAVTGAATVILAMGAGKTAAKAIDEALSKK
;
A
#
# COMPACT_ATOMS: atom_id res chain seq x y z
N VAL A 1 15.77 -20.65 13.89
CA VAL A 1 14.47 -20.16 13.40
C VAL A 1 14.70 -19.18 12.26
N PHE A 2 13.87 -19.24 11.20
CA PHE A 2 13.86 -18.24 10.13
C PHE A 2 12.50 -17.53 10.06
N ILE A 3 12.49 -16.18 10.03
CA ILE A 3 11.30 -15.35 9.92
C ILE A 3 11.23 -14.79 8.50
N GLY A 4 10.30 -15.30 7.70
CA GLY A 4 10.04 -14.87 6.31
C GLY A 4 8.57 -14.51 6.09
N SER A 5 7.95 -13.83 7.07
CA SER A 5 6.50 -13.53 7.09
C SER A 5 6.05 -12.44 6.13
N GLY A 6 6.98 -11.80 5.44
CA GLY A 6 6.67 -10.74 4.48
C GLY A 6 6.15 -9.43 5.10
N ALA A 7 5.53 -8.61 4.27
CA ALA A 7 4.94 -7.32 4.62
C ALA A 7 3.56 -7.19 3.93
N GLY A 8 2.56 -7.88 4.46
CA GLY A 8 1.21 -7.96 3.87
C GLY A 8 0.16 -7.10 4.55
N LEU A 9 0.49 -6.39 5.65
CA LEU A 9 -0.49 -5.56 6.35
C LEU A 9 -0.69 -4.23 5.60
N PRO A 10 -1.89 -3.95 5.06
CA PRO A 10 -2.14 -2.72 4.31
C PRO A 10 -2.06 -1.49 5.20
N MET A 11 -1.56 -0.40 4.64
CA MET A 11 -1.46 0.88 5.31
C MET A 11 -2.69 1.74 4.99
N PHE A 12 -3.27 2.32 6.04
CA PHE A 12 -4.33 3.32 5.94
C PHE A 12 -3.81 4.70 6.36
N MET A 13 -4.49 5.75 5.89
CA MET A 13 -4.25 7.10 6.40
C MET A 13 -4.80 7.22 7.82
N ASN A 14 -4.16 8.08 8.62
CA ASN A 14 -4.70 8.45 9.93
C ASN A 14 -5.55 9.72 9.79
N ILE A 15 -6.70 9.58 9.15
CA ILE A 15 -7.68 10.66 8.92
C ILE A 15 -9.07 10.21 9.37
N PRO A 16 -9.98 11.12 9.71
CA PRO A 16 -11.37 10.77 10.01
C PRO A 16 -12.03 10.00 8.88
N GLY A 17 -12.90 9.06 9.23
CA GLY A 17 -13.75 8.35 8.29
C GLY A 17 -13.14 7.13 7.59
N VAL A 18 -11.89 6.74 7.91
CA VAL A 18 -11.25 5.56 7.28
C VAL A 18 -11.93 4.22 7.61
N ASN A 19 -12.84 4.20 8.58
CA ASN A 19 -13.60 3.02 8.99
C ASN A 19 -15.02 2.97 8.38
N TYR A 20 -15.39 3.92 7.53
CA TYR A 20 -16.69 3.93 6.89
C TYR A 20 -16.84 2.81 5.86
N LYS A 21 -18.08 2.40 5.62
CA LYS A 21 -18.44 1.40 4.62
C LYS A 21 -18.10 1.94 3.22
N GLY A 22 -17.34 1.17 2.44
CA GLY A 22 -16.83 1.61 1.15
C GLY A 22 -15.37 2.08 1.19
N VAL A 23 -14.72 2.11 2.38
CA VAL A 23 -13.26 2.28 2.47
C VAL A 23 -12.60 0.90 2.49
N LEU A 24 -11.75 0.64 1.51
CA LEU A 24 -11.06 -0.64 1.33
C LEU A 24 -9.54 -0.41 1.21
N SER A 25 -8.75 -1.41 1.57
CA SER A 25 -7.36 -1.45 1.12
C SER A 25 -7.29 -1.99 -0.32
N ALA A 26 -6.28 -1.55 -1.07
CA ALA A 26 -6.03 -2.10 -2.41
C ALA A 26 -5.78 -3.61 -2.37
N ASN A 27 -5.10 -4.11 -1.31
CA ASN A 27 -4.88 -5.55 -1.12
C ASN A 27 -6.20 -6.32 -1.00
N GLU A 28 -7.13 -5.84 -0.18
CA GLU A 28 -8.45 -6.46 -0.04
C GLU A 28 -9.22 -6.43 -1.35
N PHE A 29 -9.31 -5.25 -1.97
CA PHE A 29 -10.03 -5.07 -3.24
C PHE A 29 -9.47 -6.00 -4.32
N LEU A 30 -8.16 -5.98 -4.56
CA LEU A 30 -7.52 -6.80 -5.59
C LEU A 30 -7.59 -8.29 -5.29
N THR A 31 -7.52 -8.70 -4.01
CA THR A 31 -7.71 -10.10 -3.62
C THR A 31 -9.13 -10.59 -3.97
N ARG A 32 -10.15 -9.80 -3.64
CA ARG A 32 -11.54 -10.14 -3.98
C ARG A 32 -11.74 -10.27 -5.50
N ILE A 33 -11.16 -9.35 -6.28
CA ILE A 33 -11.31 -9.35 -7.74
C ILE A 33 -10.49 -10.47 -8.39
N ASN A 34 -9.18 -10.49 -8.16
CA ASN A 34 -8.27 -11.33 -8.95
C ASN A 34 -8.17 -12.76 -8.43
N LEU A 35 -8.08 -12.94 -7.10
CA LEU A 35 -7.92 -14.27 -6.51
C LEU A 35 -9.26 -14.96 -6.29
N MET A 36 -10.23 -14.25 -5.69
CA MET A 36 -11.55 -14.79 -5.34
C MET A 36 -12.58 -14.65 -6.47
N LYS A 37 -12.24 -13.95 -7.55
CA LYS A 37 -13.08 -13.75 -8.74
C LYS A 37 -14.49 -13.24 -8.42
N ALA A 38 -14.57 -12.28 -7.48
CA ALA A 38 -15.83 -11.75 -6.96
C ALA A 38 -16.74 -11.13 -8.03
N TYR A 39 -16.20 -10.85 -9.22
CA TYR A 39 -16.97 -10.36 -10.38
C TYR A 39 -17.81 -11.42 -11.09
N LEU A 40 -17.62 -12.70 -10.78
CA LEU A 40 -18.43 -13.77 -11.38
C LEU A 40 -19.80 -13.84 -10.71
N PRO A 41 -20.88 -14.12 -11.48
CA PRO A 41 -22.25 -14.13 -10.95
C PRO A 41 -22.51 -15.17 -9.85
N ASP A 42 -21.72 -16.23 -9.82
CA ASP A 42 -21.80 -17.36 -8.89
C ASP A 42 -20.74 -17.30 -7.78
N SER A 43 -20.04 -16.17 -7.63
CA SER A 43 -19.06 -15.98 -6.57
C SER A 43 -19.73 -15.73 -5.22
N ASP A 44 -19.32 -16.49 -4.19
CA ASP A 44 -19.74 -16.26 -2.80
C ASP A 44 -19.07 -15.03 -2.16
N THR A 45 -18.03 -14.48 -2.80
CA THR A 45 -17.31 -13.31 -2.29
C THR A 45 -18.09 -12.03 -2.59
N PRO A 46 -18.46 -11.25 -1.54
CA PRO A 46 -19.19 -10.01 -1.75
C PRO A 46 -18.33 -8.99 -2.49
N LEU A 47 -18.90 -8.36 -3.50
CA LEU A 47 -18.30 -7.28 -4.28
C LEU A 47 -19.19 -6.04 -4.19
N ILE A 48 -18.55 -4.91 -3.85
CA ILE A 48 -19.18 -3.60 -3.96
C ILE A 48 -19.12 -3.18 -5.44
N HIS A 49 -20.22 -2.65 -5.97
CA HIS A 49 -20.28 -2.06 -7.31
C HIS A 49 -20.41 -0.53 -7.22
N PRO A 50 -19.31 0.16 -6.89
CA PRO A 50 -19.33 1.61 -6.78
C PRO A 50 -19.47 2.26 -8.15
N LYS A 51 -20.10 3.44 -8.19
CA LYS A 51 -20.21 4.28 -9.40
C LYS A 51 -18.97 5.15 -9.57
N LYS A 52 -18.43 5.66 -8.45
CA LYS A 52 -17.26 6.55 -8.42
C LYS A 52 -16.27 6.09 -7.36
N VAL A 53 -15.04 5.89 -7.75
CA VAL A 53 -13.98 5.38 -6.89
C VAL A 53 -12.83 6.37 -6.79
N ALA A 54 -12.39 6.68 -5.57
CA ALA A 54 -11.10 7.32 -5.35
C ALA A 54 -10.05 6.28 -4.95
N VAL A 55 -8.99 6.13 -5.72
CA VAL A 55 -7.82 5.32 -5.37
C VAL A 55 -6.74 6.26 -4.83
N VAL A 56 -6.42 6.12 -3.55
CA VAL A 56 -5.45 6.98 -2.86
C VAL A 56 -4.07 6.33 -2.90
N GLY A 57 -3.18 6.92 -3.68
CA GLY A 57 -1.82 6.43 -3.89
C GLY A 57 -1.35 6.59 -5.33
N GLY A 58 -0.06 6.37 -5.59
CA GLY A 58 0.54 6.59 -6.91
C GLY A 58 1.48 5.48 -7.36
N GLY A 59 1.52 4.33 -6.67
CA GLY A 59 2.35 3.18 -7.03
C GLY A 59 1.66 2.22 -8.01
N ASN A 60 2.39 1.16 -8.43
CA ASN A 60 1.84 0.14 -9.34
C ASN A 60 0.54 -0.48 -8.80
N VAL A 61 0.46 -0.74 -7.48
CA VAL A 61 -0.75 -1.28 -6.85
C VAL A 61 -1.95 -0.32 -6.97
N ALA A 62 -1.70 1.00 -6.95
CA ALA A 62 -2.75 1.99 -7.19
C ALA A 62 -3.25 1.94 -8.65
N MET A 63 -2.34 1.74 -9.62
CA MET A 63 -2.70 1.57 -11.02
C MET A 63 -3.52 0.29 -11.22
N ASP A 64 -3.09 -0.84 -10.62
CA ASP A 64 -3.83 -2.10 -10.67
C ASP A 64 -5.25 -1.95 -10.08
N ALA A 65 -5.38 -1.35 -8.90
CA ALA A 65 -6.67 -1.13 -8.25
C ALA A 65 -7.58 -0.20 -9.09
N ALA A 66 -7.02 0.88 -9.63
CA ALA A 66 -7.77 1.83 -10.44
C ALA A 66 -8.29 1.18 -11.73
N ARG A 67 -7.44 0.42 -12.44
CA ARG A 67 -7.82 -0.27 -13.67
C ARG A 67 -8.85 -1.38 -13.40
N CYS A 68 -8.71 -2.14 -12.32
CA CYS A 68 -9.72 -3.13 -11.91
C CYS A 68 -11.06 -2.47 -11.60
N ALA A 69 -11.09 -1.36 -10.84
CA ALA A 69 -12.32 -0.63 -10.56
C ALA A 69 -12.96 -0.06 -11.84
N LYS A 70 -12.15 0.46 -12.76
CA LYS A 70 -12.62 0.95 -14.06
C LYS A 70 -13.27 -0.14 -14.90
N ARG A 71 -12.66 -1.32 -14.96
CA ARG A 71 -13.18 -2.49 -15.70
C ARG A 71 -14.46 -3.05 -15.09
N LEU A 72 -14.71 -2.80 -13.80
CA LEU A 72 -15.99 -3.10 -13.13
C LEU A 72 -17.07 -2.04 -13.39
N GLY A 73 -16.77 -1.00 -14.17
CA GLY A 73 -17.73 0.00 -14.62
C GLY A 73 -17.72 1.33 -13.87
N ALA A 74 -16.81 1.53 -12.91
CA ALA A 74 -16.73 2.77 -12.14
C ALA A 74 -16.08 3.92 -12.92
N GLU A 75 -16.43 5.15 -12.57
CA GLU A 75 -15.62 6.33 -12.82
C GLU A 75 -14.53 6.39 -11.77
N VAL A 76 -13.25 6.47 -12.17
CA VAL A 76 -12.14 6.29 -11.25
C VAL A 76 -11.21 7.50 -11.21
N TYR A 77 -10.92 7.96 -10.00
CA TYR A 77 -9.95 9.01 -9.70
C TYR A 77 -8.75 8.42 -8.97
N VAL A 78 -7.54 8.67 -9.47
CA VAL A 78 -6.30 8.42 -8.71
C VAL A 78 -5.94 9.71 -7.97
N VAL A 79 -5.99 9.67 -6.65
CA VAL A 79 -5.69 10.81 -5.78
C VAL A 79 -4.25 10.70 -5.28
N TYR A 80 -3.40 11.67 -5.64
CA TYR A 80 -1.99 11.64 -5.32
C TYR A 80 -1.44 12.99 -4.88
N ARG A 81 -0.70 12.99 -3.78
CA ARG A 81 -0.21 14.20 -3.11
C ARG A 81 0.93 14.94 -3.80
N ARG A 82 1.57 14.33 -4.82
CA ARG A 82 2.61 14.97 -5.64
C ARG A 82 2.12 15.11 -7.09
N GLY A 83 2.99 15.58 -7.99
CA GLY A 83 2.69 15.69 -9.42
C GLY A 83 2.78 14.36 -10.16
N MET A 84 2.43 14.38 -11.44
CA MET A 84 2.52 13.19 -12.33
C MET A 84 3.96 12.67 -12.43
N GLU A 85 4.95 13.57 -12.50
CA GLU A 85 6.37 13.21 -12.59
C GLU A 85 6.92 12.51 -11.33
N GLU A 86 6.25 12.67 -10.19
CA GLU A 86 6.64 12.05 -8.93
C GLU A 86 5.90 10.74 -8.65
N LEU A 87 5.08 10.24 -9.58
CA LEU A 87 4.41 8.94 -9.44
C LEU A 87 5.45 7.82 -9.32
N PRO A 88 5.41 6.99 -8.27
CA PRO A 88 6.35 5.88 -8.14
C PRO A 88 5.97 4.66 -9.00
N ALA A 89 4.81 4.67 -9.64
CA ALA A 89 4.41 3.65 -10.61
C ALA A 89 5.31 3.68 -11.85
N ARG A 90 5.46 2.56 -12.51
CA ARG A 90 6.13 2.49 -13.81
C ARG A 90 5.34 3.32 -14.81
N ARG A 91 6.06 4.03 -15.69
CA ARG A 91 5.46 4.91 -16.68
C ARG A 91 4.43 4.21 -17.56
N GLU A 92 4.73 3.01 -18.00
CA GLU A 92 3.84 2.17 -18.80
C GLU A 92 2.50 1.88 -18.07
N GLU A 93 2.53 1.66 -16.75
CA GLU A 93 1.31 1.44 -15.97
C GLU A 93 0.45 2.70 -15.83
N VAL A 94 1.09 3.86 -15.77
CA VAL A 94 0.40 5.16 -15.77
C VAL A 94 -0.24 5.41 -17.14
N GLU A 95 0.51 5.19 -18.24
CA GLU A 95 0.03 5.35 -19.61
C GLU A 95 -1.18 4.43 -19.86
N HIS A 96 -1.12 3.16 -19.47
CA HIS A 96 -2.26 2.24 -19.57
C HIS A 96 -3.47 2.70 -18.76
N ALA A 97 -3.24 3.28 -17.57
CA ALA A 97 -4.33 3.79 -16.75
C ALA A 97 -5.01 5.01 -17.41
N GLU A 98 -4.23 5.91 -18.03
CA GLU A 98 -4.74 7.05 -18.81
C GLU A 98 -5.54 6.60 -20.04
N GLU A 99 -5.03 5.61 -20.81
CA GLU A 99 -5.70 5.02 -21.95
C GLU A 99 -7.06 4.39 -21.59
N GLU A 100 -7.16 3.77 -20.41
CA GLU A 100 -8.43 3.22 -19.87
C GLU A 100 -9.38 4.30 -19.34
N GLY A 101 -8.98 5.58 -19.39
CA GLY A 101 -9.81 6.73 -18.98
C GLY A 101 -9.90 6.92 -17.48
N ILE A 102 -8.84 6.60 -16.73
CA ILE A 102 -8.69 6.93 -15.33
C ILE A 102 -8.28 8.40 -15.21
N ILE A 103 -8.91 9.11 -14.26
CA ILE A 103 -8.69 10.54 -14.05
C ILE A 103 -7.68 10.74 -12.92
N PHE A 104 -6.53 11.35 -13.21
CA PHE A 104 -5.52 11.66 -12.22
C PHE A 104 -5.82 13.01 -11.53
N LYS A 105 -6.04 12.96 -10.22
CA LYS A 105 -6.14 14.12 -9.32
C LYS A 105 -4.83 14.20 -8.53
N THR A 106 -3.82 14.80 -9.15
CA THR A 106 -2.52 15.05 -8.52
C THR A 106 -2.51 16.34 -7.71
N LEU A 107 -1.45 16.56 -6.95
CA LEU A 107 -1.29 17.72 -6.08
C LEU A 107 -2.47 17.90 -5.13
N CYS A 108 -3.00 16.80 -4.61
CA CYS A 108 -4.00 16.82 -3.55
C CYS A 108 -3.85 15.62 -2.62
N ASN A 109 -4.16 15.83 -1.35
CA ASN A 109 -4.01 14.83 -0.30
C ASN A 109 -5.32 14.71 0.48
N PRO A 110 -5.85 13.50 0.69
CA PRO A 110 -7.03 13.32 1.52
C PRO A 110 -6.79 13.77 2.97
N VAL A 111 -7.78 14.44 3.55
CA VAL A 111 -7.79 14.87 4.95
C VAL A 111 -8.96 14.30 5.73
N GLU A 112 -10.01 13.83 5.04
CA GLU A 112 -11.20 13.23 5.65
C GLU A 112 -11.94 12.36 4.63
N VAL A 113 -12.52 11.24 5.03
CA VAL A 113 -13.52 10.51 4.26
C VAL A 113 -14.89 10.92 4.76
N LEU A 114 -15.78 11.28 3.84
CA LEU A 114 -17.14 11.75 4.13
C LEU A 114 -18.13 10.60 3.96
N ALA A 115 -19.09 10.51 4.87
CA ALA A 115 -20.14 9.49 4.81
C ALA A 115 -21.54 10.11 4.93
N ASP A 116 -22.54 9.32 4.60
CA ASP A 116 -23.93 9.61 4.86
C ASP A 116 -24.35 9.18 6.30
N GLU A 117 -25.64 9.23 6.59
CA GLU A 117 -26.24 8.86 7.88
C GLU A 117 -26.16 7.37 8.22
N ASN A 118 -25.84 6.53 7.23
CA ASN A 118 -25.67 5.07 7.38
C ASN A 118 -24.22 4.63 7.46
N ASP A 119 -23.27 5.57 7.56
CA ASP A 119 -21.82 5.36 7.46
C ASP A 119 -21.36 4.84 6.07
N ASP A 120 -22.16 5.03 5.02
CA ASP A 120 -21.75 4.73 3.65
C ASP A 120 -20.98 5.91 3.05
N VAL A 121 -19.83 5.63 2.42
CA VAL A 121 -18.98 6.67 1.79
C VAL A 121 -19.78 7.44 0.75
N LYS A 122 -19.74 8.79 0.84
CA LYS A 122 -20.33 9.71 -0.14
C LYS A 122 -19.31 10.66 -0.75
N GLY A 123 -18.10 10.72 -0.23
CA GLY A 123 -17.06 11.60 -0.74
C GLY A 123 -15.75 11.50 0.01
N ILE A 124 -14.77 12.19 -0.52
CA ILE A 124 -13.46 12.37 0.12
C ILE A 124 -13.09 13.85 0.10
N ARG A 125 -12.73 14.39 1.25
CA ARG A 125 -12.21 15.75 1.37
C ARG A 125 -10.72 15.75 1.19
N CYS A 126 -10.24 16.55 0.26
CA CYS A 126 -8.83 16.70 -0.06
C CYS A 126 -8.37 18.14 0.17
N ILE A 127 -7.10 18.31 0.51
CA ILE A 127 -6.40 19.60 0.53
C ILE A 127 -5.46 19.67 -0.67
N ARG A 128 -5.30 20.86 -1.27
CA ARG A 128 -4.34 21.08 -2.35
C ARG A 128 -2.93 21.04 -1.84
N MET A 129 -2.02 20.57 -2.70
CA MET A 129 -0.60 20.45 -2.40
C MET A 129 0.22 21.28 -3.36
N GLU A 130 1.35 21.79 -2.89
CA GLU A 130 2.42 22.37 -3.70
C GLU A 130 3.68 21.50 -3.57
N LEU A 131 4.57 21.62 -4.55
CA LEU A 131 5.84 20.90 -4.55
C LEU A 131 6.96 21.81 -4.07
N GLY A 132 7.55 21.46 -2.95
CA GLY A 132 8.75 22.08 -2.41
C GLY A 132 10.03 21.43 -2.92
N GLU A 133 11.09 21.56 -2.15
CA GLU A 133 12.41 20.99 -2.46
C GLU A 133 12.40 19.47 -2.53
N PRO A 134 13.30 18.86 -3.34
CA PRO A 134 13.44 17.41 -3.41
C PRO A 134 13.79 16.77 -2.07
N ASP A 135 13.17 15.63 -1.79
CA ASP A 135 13.51 14.78 -0.65
C ASP A 135 14.77 13.90 -0.94
N ALA A 136 15.19 13.09 0.04
CA ALA A 136 16.34 12.19 -0.12
C ALA A 136 16.19 11.14 -1.26
N SER A 137 14.98 10.95 -1.79
CA SER A 137 14.71 10.09 -2.96
C SER A 137 14.73 10.87 -4.28
N GLY A 138 15.03 12.18 -4.25
CA GLY A 138 15.01 13.06 -5.41
C GLY A 138 13.61 13.54 -5.83
N ARG A 139 12.55 13.13 -5.12
CA ARG A 139 11.18 13.56 -5.41
C ARG A 139 10.83 14.80 -4.59
N ARG A 140 10.17 15.78 -5.22
CA ARG A 140 9.78 17.02 -4.57
C ARG A 140 8.82 16.75 -3.40
N ARG A 141 9.07 17.43 -2.28
CA ARG A 141 8.28 17.26 -1.06
C ARG A 141 6.90 17.90 -1.24
N PRO A 142 5.80 17.18 -0.94
CA PRO A 142 4.47 17.79 -0.96
C PRO A 142 4.27 18.68 0.27
N ILE A 143 3.73 19.89 0.05
CA ILE A 143 3.44 20.92 1.06
C ILE A 143 1.95 21.24 0.96
N GLU A 144 1.23 21.22 2.08
CA GLU A 144 -0.20 21.55 2.12
C GLU A 144 -0.41 23.05 1.90
N VAL A 145 -1.44 23.40 1.11
CA VAL A 145 -1.90 24.76 0.92
C VAL A 145 -3.06 25.01 1.89
N PRO A 146 -2.86 25.73 2.99
CA PRO A 146 -3.90 25.93 4.00
C PRO A 146 -5.16 26.61 3.43
N GLY A 147 -6.34 26.15 3.83
CA GLY A 147 -7.62 26.72 3.41
C GLY A 147 -8.01 26.39 1.97
N SER A 148 -7.40 25.36 1.37
CA SER A 148 -7.66 24.93 0.00
C SER A 148 -8.45 23.62 -0.08
N GLU A 149 -9.11 23.24 0.99
CA GLU A 149 -9.88 22.00 1.08
C GLU A 149 -11.03 22.00 0.05
N PHE A 150 -11.27 20.84 -0.53
CA PHE A 150 -12.36 20.60 -1.47
C PHE A 150 -12.83 19.16 -1.39
N ASP A 151 -14.08 18.94 -1.71
CA ASP A 151 -14.70 17.62 -1.70
C ASP A 151 -14.72 17.02 -3.10
N VAL A 152 -14.53 15.70 -3.16
CA VAL A 152 -14.68 14.88 -4.38
C VAL A 152 -15.76 13.85 -4.09
N ASP A 153 -16.84 13.87 -4.86
CA ASP A 153 -17.94 12.91 -4.73
C ASP A 153 -17.47 11.52 -5.20
N VAL A 154 -17.46 10.58 -4.28
CA VAL A 154 -17.15 9.15 -4.53
C VAL A 154 -17.96 8.30 -3.56
N ASP A 155 -18.29 7.08 -3.95
CA ASP A 155 -19.00 6.11 -3.13
C ASP A 155 -18.09 4.92 -2.70
N CYS A 156 -16.81 4.98 -3.06
CA CYS A 156 -15.79 4.05 -2.58
C CYS A 156 -14.40 4.73 -2.55
N VAL A 157 -13.63 4.41 -1.52
CA VAL A 157 -12.24 4.85 -1.37
C VAL A 157 -11.33 3.63 -1.21
N ILE A 158 -10.34 3.49 -2.09
CA ILE A 158 -9.36 2.41 -2.05
C ILE A 158 -7.99 2.96 -1.63
N MET A 159 -7.52 2.55 -0.45
CA MET A 159 -6.22 2.97 0.07
C MET A 159 -5.11 2.10 -0.54
N ALA A 160 -4.27 2.69 -1.39
CA ALA A 160 -3.16 2.05 -2.09
C ALA A 160 -1.79 2.62 -1.65
N LEU A 161 -1.58 2.71 -0.33
CA LEU A 161 -0.44 3.39 0.30
C LEU A 161 0.74 2.46 0.58
N GLY A 162 0.65 1.21 0.13
CA GLY A 162 1.63 0.16 0.41
C GLY A 162 1.28 -0.69 1.63
N THR A 163 2.24 -1.51 2.03
CA THR A 163 2.08 -2.49 3.10
C THR A 163 3.24 -2.44 4.08
N SER A 164 3.04 -3.00 5.26
CA SER A 164 4.04 -3.10 6.32
C SER A 164 4.15 -4.54 6.86
N PRO A 165 5.28 -4.90 7.49
CA PRO A 165 5.40 -6.16 8.21
C PRO A 165 4.37 -6.27 9.33
N ASN A 166 3.94 -7.51 9.64
CA ASN A 166 2.95 -7.76 10.69
C ASN A 166 3.50 -7.35 12.07
N PRO A 167 2.88 -6.39 12.77
CA PRO A 167 3.35 -5.91 14.06
C PRO A 167 3.25 -6.95 15.19
N LEU A 168 2.50 -8.04 14.98
CA LEU A 168 2.35 -9.11 15.96
C LEU A 168 3.71 -9.75 16.31
N ILE A 169 4.58 -9.97 15.31
CA ILE A 169 5.91 -10.55 15.54
C ILE A 169 6.72 -9.67 16.50
N LYS A 170 6.72 -8.36 16.26
CA LYS A 170 7.37 -7.38 17.13
C LYS A 170 6.80 -7.39 18.54
N SER A 171 5.48 -7.34 18.66
CA SER A 171 4.79 -7.18 19.97
C SER A 171 4.87 -8.44 20.86
N THR A 172 5.01 -9.62 20.26
CA THR A 172 5.06 -10.91 20.96
C THR A 172 6.47 -11.47 21.15
N THR A 173 7.50 -10.88 20.51
CA THR A 173 8.88 -11.41 20.54
C THR A 173 9.82 -10.45 21.25
N LYS A 174 10.06 -10.70 22.55
CA LYS A 174 10.99 -9.89 23.34
C LYS A 174 12.42 -10.00 22.81
N GLY A 175 13.15 -8.88 22.80
CA GLY A 175 14.55 -8.82 22.38
C GLY A 175 14.77 -8.87 20.86
N LEU A 176 13.71 -8.80 20.05
CA LEU A 176 13.82 -8.65 18.60
C LEU A 176 13.84 -7.15 18.24
N GLU A 177 14.94 -6.68 17.67
CA GLU A 177 15.08 -5.30 17.23
C GLU A 177 14.33 -5.04 15.93
N ILE A 178 13.64 -3.90 15.88
CA ILE A 178 12.79 -3.48 14.77
C ILE A 178 13.16 -2.04 14.37
N ASN A 179 13.28 -1.78 13.10
CA ASN A 179 13.52 -0.45 12.58
C ASN A 179 12.26 0.45 12.65
N LYS A 180 12.42 1.75 12.35
CA LYS A 180 11.33 2.72 12.40
C LYS A 180 10.16 2.42 11.44
N LYS A 181 10.38 1.61 10.40
CA LYS A 181 9.38 1.21 9.41
C LYS A 181 8.70 -0.13 9.73
N GLY A 182 9.05 -0.75 10.87
CA GLY A 182 8.47 -2.02 11.30
C GLY A 182 9.19 -3.26 10.78
N GLY A 183 10.26 -3.12 10.01
CA GLY A 183 11.08 -4.23 9.52
C GLY A 183 12.03 -4.75 10.61
N ILE A 184 12.28 -6.06 10.60
CA ILE A 184 13.22 -6.72 11.51
C ILE A 184 14.65 -6.27 11.19
N VAL A 185 15.42 -5.90 12.19
CA VAL A 185 16.84 -5.55 12.02
C VAL A 185 17.66 -6.84 11.95
N VAL A 186 18.49 -6.95 10.90
CA VAL A 186 19.37 -8.09 10.67
C VAL A 186 20.79 -7.60 10.27
N ASN A 187 21.79 -8.45 10.45
CA ASN A 187 23.11 -8.27 9.88
C ASN A 187 23.17 -8.76 8.41
N GLU A 188 24.36 -8.76 7.80
CA GLU A 188 24.59 -9.19 6.41
C GLU A 188 24.23 -10.65 6.16
N ASP A 189 24.28 -11.50 7.17
CA ASP A 189 23.92 -12.93 7.13
C ASP A 189 22.43 -13.20 7.41
N GLY A 190 21.63 -12.17 7.63
CA GLY A 190 20.23 -12.29 8.00
C GLY A 190 20.00 -12.65 9.47
N LEU A 191 21.04 -12.66 10.33
CA LEU A 191 20.90 -12.91 11.76
C LEU A 191 20.30 -11.69 12.45
N THR A 192 19.28 -11.92 13.27
CA THR A 192 18.60 -10.86 14.06
C THR A 192 19.36 -10.54 15.35
N SER A 193 18.83 -9.62 16.14
CA SER A 193 19.30 -9.34 17.50
C SER A 193 19.08 -10.50 18.49
N ARG A 194 18.36 -11.55 18.08
CA ARG A 194 18.19 -12.77 18.88
C ARG A 194 19.07 -13.90 18.36
N GLU A 195 19.75 -14.56 19.27
CA GLU A 195 20.59 -15.72 18.96
C GLU A 195 19.78 -16.83 18.27
N ASN A 196 20.35 -17.44 17.21
CA ASN A 196 19.74 -18.50 16.40
C ASN A 196 18.39 -18.13 15.73
N VAL A 197 18.10 -16.81 15.59
CA VAL A 197 16.92 -16.33 14.88
C VAL A 197 17.37 -15.47 13.69
N TYR A 198 17.00 -15.88 12.50
CA TYR A 198 17.30 -15.23 11.22
C TYR A 198 16.02 -14.66 10.61
N ALA A 199 16.16 -13.65 9.79
CA ALA A 199 15.02 -13.09 9.03
C ALA A 199 15.47 -12.63 7.65
N GLY A 200 14.51 -12.56 6.72
CA GLY A 200 14.77 -12.09 5.36
C GLY A 200 13.51 -11.75 4.57
N GLY A 201 13.71 -11.18 3.38
CA GLY A 201 12.65 -10.72 2.51
C GLY A 201 11.92 -9.49 3.07
N ASP A 202 10.66 -9.32 2.71
CA ASP A 202 9.89 -8.11 3.03
C ASP A 202 9.64 -7.92 4.54
N ALA A 203 9.80 -8.98 5.35
CA ALA A 203 9.80 -8.85 6.81
C ALA A 203 10.94 -7.97 7.35
N VAL A 204 12.01 -7.82 6.58
CA VAL A 204 13.21 -7.02 6.87
C VAL A 204 13.20 -5.70 6.12
N THR A 205 13.03 -5.75 4.80
CA THR A 205 13.20 -4.60 3.89
C THR A 205 11.93 -3.77 3.69
N GLY A 206 10.76 -4.30 4.06
CA GLY A 206 9.48 -3.85 3.55
C GLY A 206 9.19 -4.43 2.16
N ALA A 207 8.03 -4.11 1.58
CA ALA A 207 7.61 -4.63 0.28
C ALA A 207 8.64 -4.33 -0.82
N ALA A 208 9.14 -5.40 -1.44
CA ALA A 208 10.17 -5.35 -2.48
C ALA A 208 9.90 -6.40 -3.57
N THR A 209 10.95 -6.88 -4.25
CA THR A 209 10.81 -7.87 -5.32
C THR A 209 11.03 -9.30 -4.83
N VAL A 210 10.43 -10.26 -5.54
CA VAL A 210 10.63 -11.70 -5.30
C VAL A 210 12.11 -12.08 -5.35
N ILE A 211 12.87 -11.51 -6.29
CA ILE A 211 14.31 -11.78 -6.44
C ILE A 211 15.09 -11.38 -5.19
N LEU A 212 14.79 -10.21 -4.62
CA LEU A 212 15.44 -9.77 -3.39
C LEU A 212 15.07 -10.65 -2.18
N ALA A 213 13.79 -11.03 -2.08
CA ALA A 213 13.33 -11.94 -1.03
C ALA A 213 13.98 -13.32 -1.12
N MET A 214 14.11 -13.88 -2.34
CA MET A 214 14.82 -15.14 -2.59
C MET A 214 16.32 -15.04 -2.23
N GLY A 215 16.96 -13.92 -2.61
CA GLY A 215 18.36 -13.66 -2.28
C GLY A 215 18.58 -13.65 -0.77
N ALA A 216 17.76 -12.91 -0.03
CA ALA A 216 17.82 -12.85 1.43
C ALA A 216 17.61 -14.22 2.08
N GLY A 217 16.66 -15.02 1.59
CA GLY A 217 16.43 -16.38 2.06
C GLY A 217 17.64 -17.30 1.84
N LYS A 218 18.30 -17.23 0.67
CA LYS A 218 19.51 -17.99 0.37
C LYS A 218 20.69 -17.59 1.28
N THR A 219 20.88 -16.29 1.51
CA THR A 219 21.93 -15.78 2.42
C THR A 219 21.72 -16.30 3.83
N ALA A 220 20.51 -16.19 4.37
CA ALA A 220 20.19 -16.71 5.70
C ALA A 220 20.33 -18.24 5.79
N ALA A 221 19.91 -18.98 4.77
CA ALA A 221 20.05 -20.45 4.74
C ALA A 221 21.51 -20.88 4.81
N LYS A 222 22.40 -20.23 4.05
CA LYS A 222 23.84 -20.48 4.10
C LYS A 222 24.41 -20.19 5.48
N ALA A 223 24.08 -19.07 6.08
CA ALA A 223 24.55 -18.70 7.41
C ALA A 223 24.05 -19.67 8.51
N ILE A 224 22.81 -20.16 8.39
CA ILE A 224 22.24 -21.17 9.29
C ILE A 224 23.01 -22.48 9.16
N ASP A 225 23.30 -22.98 7.94
CA ASP A 225 24.03 -24.19 7.67
C ASP A 225 25.46 -24.13 8.25
N GLU A 226 26.17 -23.03 8.02
CA GLU A 226 27.49 -22.78 8.59
C GLU A 226 27.50 -22.76 10.12
N ALA A 227 26.46 -22.16 10.73
CA ALA A 227 26.34 -22.13 12.20
C ALA A 227 26.02 -23.47 12.82
N LEU A 228 25.26 -24.33 12.13
CA LEU A 228 24.90 -25.66 12.58
C LEU A 228 26.06 -26.67 12.37
N SER A 229 26.82 -26.51 11.28
CA SER A 229 27.98 -27.40 10.96
C SER A 229 29.18 -27.19 11.90
N LYS A 230 29.23 -26.07 12.63
CA LYS A 230 30.28 -25.79 13.64
C LYS A 230 29.94 -26.28 15.04
N LYS A 231 28.75 -26.85 15.23
CA LYS A 231 28.33 -27.52 16.50
C LYS A 231 28.57 -29.01 16.45
#